data_83f6c72658a816a0f8fc10aad8f92f73
#
_entry.id   83f6c72658a816a0f8fc10aad8f92f73
#
_cell.length_a   1.000
_cell.length_b   1.000
_cell.length_c   1.000
_cell.angle_alpha   90.00
_cell.angle_beta   90.00
_cell.angle_gamma   90.00
#
_symmetry.space_group_name_H-M   'P 1'
#
loop_
_entity.id
_entity.type
_entity.pdbx_description
1 polymer ?
#
loop_
_entity_poly.entity_id
_entity_poly.type
_entity_poly.pdbx_seq_one_letter_code
_entity_poly.pdbx_strand_id
1 'polypeptide(L)'
;MKNLFGDNRQANILSVLRKNSALNIEMLAQRFGVSERTVRNDIKDINRELKNSGLVEINQGKCSLRVFDTRDFQNAYARIIETDDLMNSSQKRQEYVFAKLMRAMEPVLTDDIAYEMNIGRSTLISDLKKLRQTMEKYELEIVGKTSKGLALGGSELNIRKFVMENLFDSIYQNYPQDELMLGKIREAMAEKNFEESTQKMFENYMTLMFDRFLTGHVITRMPEKYYNLVSRNSFSFVDELIDDISKEFYIEIPVEEKIFVFLPIIGMRTPADSKNMYSIELDEKIRPLLQKIVEQIRQELNISIDTHEFTEKFMYHIMFMINRLRYNVHIDNPMFEDIHYKYPLAFKMAEIAARVIKEDAEVVVT
;
A
#
# COMPACT_ATOMS: atom_id res chain seq x y z
N MET A 1 -10.58 1.42 -5.15
CA MET A 1 -10.01 0.06 -5.27
C MET A 1 -11.05 -0.97 -4.86
N LYS A 2 -11.37 -1.95 -5.70
CA LYS A 2 -12.07 -3.14 -5.22
C LYS A 2 -11.20 -3.75 -4.14
N ASN A 3 -11.72 -3.91 -2.92
CA ASN A 3 -11.08 -4.71 -1.89
C ASN A 3 -10.85 -6.10 -2.50
N LEU A 4 -9.58 -6.41 -2.81
CA LEU A 4 -9.20 -7.67 -3.47
C LEU A 4 -9.48 -8.87 -2.57
N PHE A 5 -9.67 -8.63 -1.27
CA PHE A 5 -9.92 -9.61 -0.23
C PHE A 5 -11.15 -9.19 0.57
N GLY A 6 -12.34 -9.50 0.18
CA GLY A 6 -13.51 -9.04 0.91
C GLY A 6 -14.41 -10.18 1.35
N ASP A 7 -14.42 -10.53 2.64
CA ASP A 7 -15.52 -11.30 3.22
C ASP A 7 -16.04 -10.72 4.57
N ASN A 8 -15.27 -9.91 5.33
CA ASN A 8 -15.86 -9.16 6.46
C ASN A 8 -16.26 -7.73 6.04
N ARG A 9 -17.37 -7.66 5.32
CA ARG A 9 -17.88 -6.38 4.83
C ARG A 9 -18.22 -5.43 5.98
N GLN A 10 -18.69 -5.92 7.12
CA GLN A 10 -19.04 -5.12 8.29
C GLN A 10 -17.81 -4.43 8.90
N ALA A 11 -16.71 -5.17 9.09
CA ALA A 11 -15.44 -4.61 9.55
C ALA A 11 -14.90 -3.56 8.56
N ASN A 12 -15.01 -3.85 7.26
CA ASN A 12 -14.58 -2.95 6.21
C ASN A 12 -15.42 -1.67 6.13
N ILE A 13 -16.74 -1.77 6.25
CA ILE A 13 -17.65 -0.61 6.34
C ILE A 13 -17.25 0.26 7.55
N LEU A 14 -17.05 -0.36 8.71
CA LEU A 14 -16.72 0.36 9.94
C LEU A 14 -15.32 1.02 9.86
N SER A 15 -14.34 0.34 9.26
CA SER A 15 -13.00 0.89 9.00
C SER A 15 -13.05 2.12 8.10
N VAL A 16 -13.86 2.06 7.03
CA VAL A 16 -14.01 3.17 6.08
C VAL A 16 -14.72 4.35 6.75
N LEU A 17 -15.75 4.09 7.57
CA LEU A 17 -16.47 5.15 8.30
C LEU A 17 -15.62 5.78 9.42
N ARG A 18 -14.66 5.06 9.98
CA ARG A 18 -13.67 5.64 10.92
C ARG A 18 -12.74 6.66 10.28
N LYS A 19 -12.39 6.45 9.02
CA LYS A 19 -11.46 7.31 8.26
C LYS A 19 -12.15 8.51 7.61
N ASN A 20 -13.49 8.48 7.51
CA ASN A 20 -14.28 9.51 6.79
C ASN A 20 -15.42 10.01 7.67
N SER A 21 -15.63 11.30 7.70
CA SER A 21 -16.68 11.95 8.53
C SER A 21 -18.11 11.54 8.16
N ALA A 22 -18.37 11.29 6.88
CA ALA A 22 -19.64 10.75 6.36
C ALA A 22 -19.48 10.25 4.93
N LEU A 23 -20.16 9.16 4.56
CA LEU A 23 -20.15 8.58 3.22
C LEU A 23 -21.57 8.29 2.73
N ASN A 24 -21.83 8.45 1.44
CA ASN A 24 -23.10 8.09 0.85
C ASN A 24 -23.28 6.56 0.85
N ILE A 25 -24.47 6.08 1.20
CA ILE A 25 -24.79 4.65 1.23
C ILE A 25 -24.65 4.00 -0.16
N GLU A 26 -24.98 4.74 -1.21
CA GLU A 26 -24.80 4.31 -2.59
C GLU A 26 -23.32 4.07 -2.91
N MET A 27 -22.43 4.97 -2.45
CA MET A 27 -20.97 4.81 -2.59
C MET A 27 -20.46 3.58 -1.85
N LEU A 28 -20.96 3.30 -0.65
CA LEU A 28 -20.63 2.09 0.09
C LEU A 28 -21.11 0.84 -0.66
N ALA A 29 -22.33 0.88 -1.20
CA ALA A 29 -22.89 -0.22 -1.98
C ALA A 29 -22.05 -0.53 -3.25
N GLN A 30 -21.69 0.50 -4.00
CA GLN A 30 -20.82 0.39 -5.17
C GLN A 30 -19.41 -0.12 -4.79
N ARG A 31 -18.82 0.44 -3.73
CA ARG A 31 -17.49 0.06 -3.25
C ARG A 31 -17.39 -1.42 -2.90
N PHE A 32 -18.42 -1.96 -2.25
CA PHE A 32 -18.45 -3.37 -1.83
C PHE A 32 -19.16 -4.30 -2.81
N GLY A 33 -19.65 -3.80 -3.94
CA GLY A 33 -20.31 -4.59 -4.99
C GLY A 33 -21.62 -5.24 -4.52
N VAL A 34 -22.37 -4.56 -3.64
CA VAL A 34 -23.63 -5.05 -3.06
C VAL A 34 -24.75 -4.02 -3.21
N SER A 35 -25.99 -4.41 -2.88
CA SER A 35 -27.12 -3.48 -2.88
C SER A 35 -27.09 -2.57 -1.65
N GLU A 36 -27.70 -1.35 -1.73
CA GLU A 36 -27.88 -0.48 -0.57
C GLU A 36 -28.65 -1.19 0.57
N ARG A 37 -29.61 -2.06 0.23
CA ARG A 37 -30.34 -2.88 1.21
C ARG A 37 -29.38 -3.76 2.02
N THR A 38 -28.39 -4.33 1.35
CA THR A 38 -27.37 -5.15 1.99
C THR A 38 -26.53 -4.30 2.94
N VAL A 39 -26.07 -3.11 2.49
CA VAL A 39 -25.32 -2.18 3.34
C VAL A 39 -26.13 -1.75 4.57
N ARG A 40 -27.44 -1.50 4.42
CA ARG A 40 -28.33 -1.16 5.56
C ARG A 40 -28.44 -2.31 6.56
N ASN A 41 -28.48 -3.54 6.10
CA ASN A 41 -28.49 -4.72 6.98
C ASN A 41 -27.15 -4.86 7.71
N ASP A 42 -26.03 -4.71 7.01
CA ASP A 42 -24.71 -4.72 7.63
C ASP A 42 -24.57 -3.64 8.71
N ILE A 43 -25.05 -2.42 8.45
CA ILE A 43 -25.06 -1.33 9.45
C ILE A 43 -25.92 -1.67 10.67
N LYS A 44 -27.06 -2.36 10.49
CA LYS A 44 -27.87 -2.82 11.64
C LYS A 44 -27.10 -3.83 12.49
N ASP A 45 -26.39 -4.75 11.85
CA ASP A 45 -25.60 -5.76 12.55
C ASP A 45 -24.40 -5.13 13.26
N ILE A 46 -23.70 -4.19 12.60
CA ILE A 46 -22.64 -3.37 13.22
C ILE A 46 -23.18 -2.67 14.47
N ASN A 47 -24.33 -1.99 14.37
CA ASN A 47 -24.91 -1.26 15.50
C ASN A 47 -25.32 -2.19 16.66
N ARG A 48 -25.72 -3.44 16.36
CA ARG A 48 -26.00 -4.45 17.38
C ARG A 48 -24.75 -4.81 18.18
N GLU A 49 -23.61 -4.91 17.50
CA GLU A 49 -22.32 -5.23 18.14
C GLU A 49 -21.72 -4.03 18.87
N LEU A 50 -21.86 -2.82 18.32
CA LEU A 50 -21.39 -1.59 18.96
C LEU A 50 -22.14 -1.27 20.27
N LYS A 51 -23.42 -1.65 20.38
CA LYS A 51 -24.29 -1.38 21.55
C LYS A 51 -24.24 0.09 21.97
N ASN A 52 -23.78 0.36 23.17
CA ASN A 52 -23.70 1.71 23.75
C ASN A 52 -22.35 2.40 23.49
N SER A 53 -21.39 1.73 22.83
CA SER A 53 -20.07 2.30 22.59
C SER A 53 -19.99 3.20 21.35
N GLY A 54 -20.90 3.00 20.41
CA GLY A 54 -20.96 3.79 19.17
C GLY A 54 -22.21 3.48 18.35
N LEU A 55 -22.42 4.27 17.31
CA LEU A 55 -23.56 4.14 16.41
C LEU A 55 -23.18 4.56 15.00
N VAL A 56 -23.53 3.74 14.01
CA VAL A 56 -23.53 4.17 12.60
C VAL A 56 -24.92 4.69 12.27
N GLU A 57 -25.04 5.99 12.02
CA GLU A 57 -26.28 6.66 11.63
C GLU A 57 -26.39 6.75 10.10
N ILE A 58 -27.64 6.65 9.61
CA ILE A 58 -27.96 6.91 8.20
C ILE A 58 -28.92 8.09 8.14
N ASN A 59 -28.41 9.25 7.76
CA ASN A 59 -29.20 10.48 7.62
C ASN A 59 -29.18 10.95 6.15
N GLN A 60 -30.34 11.04 5.53
CA GLN A 60 -30.52 11.48 4.12
C GLN A 60 -29.57 10.73 3.14
N GLY A 61 -29.42 9.40 3.34
CA GLY A 61 -28.57 8.57 2.51
C GLY A 61 -27.06 8.62 2.84
N LYS A 62 -26.65 9.42 3.83
CA LYS A 62 -25.26 9.49 4.31
C LYS A 62 -25.08 8.67 5.58
N CYS A 63 -24.06 7.84 5.60
CA CYS A 63 -23.64 7.02 6.73
C CYS A 63 -22.52 7.74 7.47
N SER A 64 -22.64 7.88 8.79
CA SER A 64 -21.61 8.45 9.67
C SER A 64 -21.48 7.64 10.93
N LEU A 65 -20.26 7.53 11.45
CA LEU A 65 -19.97 6.84 12.71
C LEU A 65 -19.87 7.86 13.84
N ARG A 66 -20.60 7.60 14.92
CA ARG A 66 -20.44 8.30 16.22
C ARG A 66 -19.90 7.33 17.26
N VAL A 67 -18.83 7.72 17.91
CA VAL A 67 -18.21 6.97 19.01
C VAL A 67 -18.61 7.68 20.30
N PHE A 68 -19.22 6.95 21.24
CA PHE A 68 -19.68 7.48 22.53
C PHE A 68 -18.66 7.20 23.64
N ASP A 69 -18.05 6.00 23.62
CA ASP A 69 -16.98 5.60 24.48
C ASP A 69 -15.85 4.97 23.67
N THR A 70 -14.68 5.58 23.70
CA THR A 70 -13.54 5.17 22.88
C THR A 70 -13.01 3.78 23.26
N ARG A 71 -12.97 3.46 24.57
CA ARG A 71 -12.42 2.18 25.05
C ARG A 71 -13.38 1.03 24.73
N ASP A 72 -14.65 1.22 25.02
CA ASP A 72 -15.68 0.22 24.74
C ASP A 72 -15.89 0.05 23.22
N PHE A 73 -15.76 1.14 22.46
CA PHE A 73 -15.79 1.09 21.01
C PHE A 73 -14.60 0.28 20.45
N GLN A 74 -13.38 0.47 20.96
CA GLN A 74 -12.22 -0.33 20.54
C GLN A 74 -12.43 -1.81 20.82
N ASN A 75 -12.98 -2.15 21.99
CA ASN A 75 -13.32 -3.53 22.36
C ASN A 75 -14.42 -4.11 21.45
N ALA A 76 -15.45 -3.34 21.12
CA ALA A 76 -16.51 -3.76 20.20
C ALA A 76 -15.99 -3.89 18.76
N TYR A 77 -15.15 -2.96 18.33
CA TYR A 77 -14.51 -2.98 17.03
C TYR A 77 -13.58 -4.20 16.87
N ALA A 78 -12.78 -4.51 17.89
CA ALA A 78 -11.96 -5.72 17.93
C ALA A 78 -12.86 -6.97 17.79
N ARG A 79 -13.97 -7.07 18.55
CA ARG A 79 -14.92 -8.18 18.41
C ARG A 79 -15.52 -8.29 17.01
N ILE A 80 -15.93 -7.19 16.39
CA ILE A 80 -16.46 -7.21 15.01
C ILE A 80 -15.42 -7.74 14.03
N ILE A 81 -14.13 -7.43 14.26
CA ILE A 81 -13.01 -7.97 13.48
C ILE A 81 -12.75 -9.43 13.85
N GLU A 82 -12.80 -9.77 15.14
CA GLU A 82 -12.49 -11.10 15.70
C GLU A 82 -13.65 -12.10 15.64
N THR A 83 -14.92 -11.65 15.51
CA THR A 83 -16.11 -12.51 15.46
C THR A 83 -16.22 -13.31 14.16
N ASP A 84 -15.41 -13.01 13.17
CA ASP A 84 -15.00 -14.02 12.22
C ASP A 84 -13.89 -14.83 12.89
N ASP A 85 -14.17 -16.05 13.29
CA ASP A 85 -13.15 -17.08 13.43
C ASP A 85 -12.12 -16.81 12.33
N LEU A 86 -10.88 -16.45 12.69
CA LEU A 86 -9.85 -15.97 11.74
C LEU A 86 -9.75 -16.84 10.49
N MET A 87 -10.22 -18.10 10.58
CA MET A 87 -10.23 -19.10 9.50
C MET A 87 -11.57 -19.23 8.77
N ASN A 88 -12.63 -18.51 9.18
CA ASN A 88 -13.91 -18.52 8.44
C ASN A 88 -13.93 -17.55 7.26
N SER A 89 -13.09 -16.52 7.25
CA SER A 89 -12.95 -15.61 6.12
C SER A 89 -12.03 -16.19 5.03
N SER A 90 -12.53 -16.28 3.81
CA SER A 90 -11.72 -16.66 2.64
C SER A 90 -10.49 -15.78 2.49
N GLN A 91 -10.60 -14.49 2.81
CA GLN A 91 -9.49 -13.54 2.81
C GLN A 91 -8.42 -13.95 3.83
N LYS A 92 -8.78 -14.14 5.09
CA LYS A 92 -7.84 -14.52 6.16
C LYS A 92 -7.14 -15.84 5.87
N ARG A 93 -7.85 -16.79 5.27
CA ARG A 93 -7.25 -18.06 4.84
C ARG A 93 -6.24 -17.85 3.70
N GLN A 94 -6.54 -16.97 2.74
CA GLN A 94 -5.59 -16.62 1.67
C GLN A 94 -4.35 -15.90 2.22
N GLU A 95 -4.51 -14.96 3.16
CA GLU A 95 -3.42 -14.29 3.86
C GLU A 95 -2.53 -15.31 4.60
N TYR A 96 -3.16 -16.24 5.33
CA TYR A 96 -2.45 -17.31 6.04
C TYR A 96 -1.67 -18.21 5.08
N VAL A 97 -2.31 -18.67 3.99
CA VAL A 97 -1.66 -19.53 2.98
C VAL A 97 -0.46 -18.80 2.38
N PHE A 98 -0.63 -17.54 1.97
CA PHE A 98 0.47 -16.77 1.41
C PHE A 98 1.62 -16.62 2.40
N ALA A 99 1.33 -16.17 3.64
CA ALA A 99 2.34 -16.01 4.68
C ALA A 99 3.10 -17.31 4.99
N LYS A 100 2.38 -18.44 5.00
CA LYS A 100 2.99 -19.76 5.19
C LYS A 100 3.91 -20.16 4.04
N LEU A 101 3.45 -20.00 2.79
CA LEU A 101 4.28 -20.31 1.62
C LEU A 101 5.46 -19.36 1.47
N MET A 102 5.28 -18.09 1.82
CA MET A 102 6.33 -17.07 1.79
C MET A 102 7.49 -17.38 2.75
N ARG A 103 7.19 -17.98 3.91
CA ARG A 103 8.18 -18.33 4.93
C ARG A 103 8.76 -19.73 4.76
N ALA A 104 8.15 -20.55 3.93
CA ALA A 104 8.57 -21.93 3.75
C ALA A 104 9.83 -22.03 2.90
N MET A 105 10.85 -22.74 3.39
CA MET A 105 12.06 -23.09 2.64
C MET A 105 11.83 -24.30 1.72
N GLU A 106 10.85 -25.15 2.06
CA GLU A 106 10.47 -26.35 1.33
C GLU A 106 8.98 -26.31 0.96
N PRO A 107 8.56 -27.01 -0.08
CA PRO A 107 7.15 -27.09 -0.45
C PRO A 107 6.27 -27.61 0.68
N VAL A 108 5.10 -27.00 0.90
CA VAL A 108 4.18 -27.33 1.99
C VAL A 108 3.05 -28.20 1.46
N LEU A 109 2.75 -29.30 2.14
CA LEU A 109 1.68 -30.20 1.73
C LEU A 109 0.30 -29.53 1.83
N THR A 110 -0.52 -29.70 0.81
CA THR A 110 -1.88 -29.13 0.77
C THR A 110 -2.73 -29.62 1.94
N ASP A 111 -2.57 -30.89 2.34
CA ASP A 111 -3.35 -31.47 3.43
C ASP A 111 -2.92 -30.90 4.79
N ASP A 112 -1.64 -30.56 4.96
CA ASP A 112 -1.16 -29.88 6.18
C ASP A 112 -1.75 -28.47 6.30
N ILE A 113 -1.78 -27.71 5.21
CA ILE A 113 -2.40 -26.38 5.18
C ILE A 113 -3.89 -26.47 5.52
N ALA A 114 -4.62 -27.42 4.93
CA ALA A 114 -6.05 -27.62 5.19
C ALA A 114 -6.31 -28.04 6.65
N TYR A 115 -5.47 -28.92 7.18
CA TYR A 115 -5.55 -29.39 8.58
C TYR A 115 -5.32 -28.25 9.57
N GLU A 116 -4.26 -27.46 9.39
CA GLU A 116 -3.94 -26.31 10.27
C GLU A 116 -5.04 -25.25 10.29
N MET A 117 -5.69 -25.02 9.15
CA MET A 117 -6.81 -24.08 9.05
C MET A 117 -8.15 -24.71 9.46
N ASN A 118 -8.19 -26.01 9.79
CA ASN A 118 -9.41 -26.77 10.09
C ASN A 118 -10.50 -26.62 9.01
N ILE A 119 -10.10 -26.70 7.73
CA ILE A 119 -11.01 -26.58 6.57
C ILE A 119 -10.93 -27.81 5.66
N GLY A 120 -11.97 -27.98 4.86
CA GLY A 120 -11.99 -29.01 3.82
C GLY A 120 -11.06 -28.67 2.65
N ARG A 121 -10.53 -29.71 1.99
CA ARG A 121 -9.65 -29.56 0.81
C ARG A 121 -10.30 -28.76 -0.33
N SER A 122 -11.61 -28.91 -0.54
CA SER A 122 -12.37 -28.14 -1.55
C SER A 122 -12.38 -26.64 -1.27
N THR A 123 -12.50 -26.25 0.01
CA THR A 123 -12.44 -24.87 0.45
C THR A 123 -11.04 -24.29 0.19
N LEU A 124 -9.99 -25.01 0.57
CA LEU A 124 -8.62 -24.59 0.28
C LEU A 124 -8.35 -24.42 -1.21
N ILE A 125 -8.82 -25.33 -2.06
CA ILE A 125 -8.67 -25.22 -3.52
C ILE A 125 -9.37 -23.96 -4.05
N SER A 126 -10.56 -23.63 -3.52
CA SER A 126 -11.27 -22.39 -3.88
C SER A 126 -10.48 -21.14 -3.49
N ASP A 127 -9.91 -21.13 -2.27
CA ASP A 127 -9.11 -20.00 -1.77
C ASP A 127 -7.79 -19.85 -2.54
N LEU A 128 -7.12 -20.96 -2.87
CA LEU A 128 -5.93 -20.98 -3.72
C LEU A 128 -6.21 -20.41 -5.13
N LYS A 129 -7.38 -20.70 -5.68
CA LYS A 129 -7.78 -20.15 -6.99
C LYS A 129 -7.90 -18.62 -6.93
N LYS A 130 -8.55 -18.09 -5.89
CA LYS A 130 -8.69 -16.63 -5.69
C LYS A 130 -7.32 -15.98 -5.46
N LEU A 131 -6.48 -16.58 -4.60
CA LEU A 131 -5.16 -16.10 -4.31
C LEU A 131 -4.28 -16.02 -5.57
N ARG A 132 -4.28 -17.05 -6.41
CA ARG A 132 -3.57 -17.04 -7.70
C ARG A 132 -4.00 -15.89 -8.60
N GLN A 133 -5.30 -15.60 -8.69
CA GLN A 133 -5.81 -14.47 -9.48
C GLN A 133 -5.29 -13.12 -8.97
N THR A 134 -5.20 -12.96 -7.64
CA THR A 134 -4.65 -11.74 -7.04
C THR A 134 -3.15 -11.60 -7.27
N MET A 135 -2.43 -12.72 -7.27
CA MET A 135 -0.98 -12.76 -7.43
C MET A 135 -0.51 -12.54 -8.88
N GLU A 136 -1.36 -12.84 -9.86
CA GLU A 136 -1.02 -12.82 -11.29
C GLU A 136 -0.42 -11.48 -11.74
N LYS A 137 -1.00 -10.36 -11.31
CA LYS A 137 -0.52 -9.01 -11.64
C LYS A 137 0.87 -8.67 -11.08
N TYR A 138 1.38 -9.49 -10.13
CA TYR A 138 2.72 -9.35 -9.56
C TYR A 138 3.70 -10.38 -10.14
N GLU A 139 3.30 -11.11 -11.18
CA GLU A 139 4.12 -12.20 -11.75
C GLU A 139 4.49 -13.26 -10.69
N LEU A 140 3.56 -13.52 -9.75
CA LEU A 140 3.70 -14.52 -8.72
C LEU A 140 2.78 -15.71 -9.01
N GLU A 141 3.26 -16.90 -8.65
CA GLU A 141 2.50 -18.13 -8.81
C GLU A 141 2.59 -19.05 -7.60
N ILE A 142 1.59 -19.92 -7.43
CA ILE A 142 1.67 -21.05 -6.49
C ILE A 142 1.89 -22.31 -7.31
N VAL A 143 3.12 -22.83 -7.24
CA VAL A 143 3.54 -24.02 -7.98
C VAL A 143 3.23 -25.26 -7.18
N GLY A 144 2.49 -26.20 -7.80
CA GLY A 144 2.30 -27.55 -7.25
C GLY A 144 3.46 -28.47 -7.65
N LYS A 145 4.19 -29.00 -6.67
CA LYS A 145 5.21 -30.03 -6.90
C LYS A 145 4.63 -31.39 -6.55
N THR A 146 4.57 -32.28 -7.52
CA THR A 146 4.01 -33.63 -7.36
C THR A 146 4.60 -34.32 -6.15
N SER A 147 3.75 -34.81 -5.25
CA SER A 147 4.08 -35.47 -3.98
C SER A 147 4.90 -34.64 -2.96
N LYS A 148 5.19 -33.35 -3.26
CA LYS A 148 5.96 -32.47 -2.36
C LYS A 148 5.11 -31.30 -1.80
N GLY A 149 3.99 -30.96 -2.43
CA GLY A 149 3.11 -29.88 -1.98
C GLY A 149 3.20 -28.61 -2.81
N LEU A 150 2.88 -27.47 -2.20
CA LEU A 150 2.81 -26.15 -2.80
C LEU A 150 4.05 -25.34 -2.43
N ALA A 151 4.53 -24.55 -3.38
CA ALA A 151 5.59 -23.56 -3.17
C ALA A 151 5.21 -22.23 -3.82
N LEU A 152 5.71 -21.12 -3.28
CA LEU A 152 5.60 -19.80 -3.88
C LEU A 152 6.65 -19.66 -4.99
N GLY A 153 6.24 -19.24 -6.18
CA GLY A 153 7.09 -18.95 -7.34
C GLY A 153 7.05 -17.47 -7.67
N GLY A 154 8.16 -16.96 -8.21
CA GLY A 154 8.35 -15.56 -8.59
C GLY A 154 9.64 -14.96 -8.00
N SER A 155 9.93 -13.71 -8.33
CA SER A 155 11.10 -13.01 -7.78
C SER A 155 10.84 -12.54 -6.35
N GLU A 156 11.89 -12.49 -5.51
CA GLU A 156 11.77 -11.96 -4.14
C GLU A 156 11.29 -10.51 -4.13
N LEU A 157 11.71 -9.70 -5.10
CA LEU A 157 11.21 -8.33 -5.27
C LEU A 157 9.68 -8.30 -5.45
N ASN A 158 9.14 -9.17 -6.28
CA ASN A 158 7.70 -9.23 -6.53
C ASN A 158 6.92 -9.76 -5.33
N ILE A 159 7.49 -10.72 -4.59
CA ILE A 159 6.93 -11.21 -3.32
C ILE A 159 6.82 -10.05 -2.33
N ARG A 160 7.89 -9.28 -2.14
CA ARG A 160 7.88 -8.14 -1.22
C ARG A 160 6.93 -7.04 -1.65
N LYS A 161 6.84 -6.73 -2.95
CA LYS A 161 5.85 -5.78 -3.47
C LYS A 161 4.42 -6.24 -3.19
N PHE A 162 4.13 -7.50 -3.42
CA PHE A 162 2.82 -8.08 -3.10
C PHE A 162 2.50 -7.94 -1.61
N VAL A 163 3.44 -8.24 -0.74
CA VAL A 163 3.29 -8.09 0.72
C VAL A 163 3.03 -6.65 1.09
N MET A 164 3.86 -5.71 0.62
CA MET A 164 3.70 -4.29 0.94
C MET A 164 2.34 -3.73 0.54
N GLU A 165 1.81 -4.14 -0.61
CA GLU A 165 0.56 -3.59 -1.14
C GLU A 165 -0.69 -4.28 -0.58
N ASN A 166 -0.61 -5.54 -0.16
CA ASN A 166 -1.81 -6.32 0.15
C ASN A 166 -1.84 -6.93 1.56
N LEU A 167 -0.68 -7.23 2.15
CA LEU A 167 -0.59 -8.12 3.31
C LEU A 167 0.25 -7.57 4.47
N PHE A 168 0.94 -6.43 4.30
CA PHE A 168 1.90 -5.96 5.30
C PHE A 168 1.27 -5.86 6.69
N ASP A 169 0.14 -5.14 6.80
CA ASP A 169 -0.53 -4.95 8.09
C ASP A 169 -1.01 -6.27 8.71
N SER A 170 -1.44 -7.24 7.89
CA SER A 170 -1.91 -8.52 8.43
C SER A 170 -0.77 -9.44 8.89
N ILE A 171 0.39 -9.38 8.25
CA ILE A 171 1.55 -10.24 8.57
C ILE A 171 2.43 -9.62 9.66
N TYR A 172 2.59 -8.28 9.65
CA TYR A 172 3.56 -7.56 10.48
C TYR A 172 2.95 -6.72 11.59
N GLN A 173 1.61 -6.72 11.78
CA GLN A 173 0.94 -5.96 12.85
C GLN A 173 1.49 -6.24 14.25
N ASN A 174 1.82 -7.50 14.53
CA ASN A 174 2.37 -7.96 15.81
C ASN A 174 3.79 -8.51 15.66
N TYR A 175 4.50 -8.12 14.60
CA TYR A 175 5.86 -8.58 14.37
C TYR A 175 6.80 -7.94 15.42
N PRO A 176 7.61 -8.73 16.14
CA PRO A 176 8.56 -8.20 17.10
C PRO A 176 9.63 -7.40 16.36
N GLN A 177 9.58 -6.08 16.49
CA GLN A 177 10.56 -5.18 15.88
C GLN A 177 11.70 -4.93 16.85
N ASP A 178 12.91 -4.83 16.30
CA ASP A 178 14.07 -4.41 17.09
C ASP A 178 13.98 -2.91 17.36
N GLU A 179 13.78 -2.53 18.64
CA GLU A 179 13.62 -1.12 19.05
C GLU A 179 14.87 -0.29 18.82
N LEU A 180 16.06 -0.89 18.87
CA LEU A 180 17.32 -0.19 18.58
C LEU A 180 17.41 0.18 17.10
N MET A 181 17.07 -0.77 16.22
CA MET A 181 17.03 -0.54 14.78
C MET A 181 15.97 0.50 14.42
N LEU A 182 14.76 0.39 14.97
CA LEU A 182 13.70 1.37 14.75
C LEU A 182 14.08 2.76 15.24
N GLY A 183 14.76 2.87 16.39
CA GLY A 183 15.26 4.11 16.93
C GLY A 183 16.19 4.82 15.95
N LYS A 184 17.17 4.10 15.39
CA LYS A 184 18.10 4.63 14.38
C LYS A 184 17.38 5.09 13.10
N ILE A 185 16.43 4.30 12.63
CA ILE A 185 15.64 4.65 11.44
C ILE A 185 14.87 5.94 11.69
N ARG A 186 14.18 6.06 12.82
CA ARG A 186 13.39 7.25 13.18
C ARG A 186 14.26 8.50 13.33
N GLU A 187 15.41 8.38 13.98
CA GLU A 187 16.37 9.46 14.13
C GLU A 187 16.87 9.95 12.77
N ALA A 188 17.35 9.06 11.92
CA ALA A 188 17.82 9.39 10.59
C ALA A 188 16.73 10.02 9.70
N MET A 189 15.50 9.50 9.75
CA MET A 189 14.36 10.06 9.00
C MET A 189 13.94 11.44 9.53
N ALA A 190 14.00 11.66 10.85
CA ALA A 190 13.68 12.94 11.48
C ALA A 190 14.71 14.01 11.13
N GLU A 191 16.00 13.68 11.10
CA GLU A 191 17.08 14.60 10.67
C GLU A 191 16.88 15.13 9.25
N LYS A 192 16.31 14.31 8.36
CA LYS A 192 15.98 14.68 6.98
C LYS A 192 14.61 15.34 6.84
N ASN A 193 13.87 15.55 7.93
CA ASN A 193 12.53 16.17 7.96
C ASN A 193 11.51 15.49 7.04
N PHE A 194 11.55 14.17 6.90
CA PHE A 194 10.51 13.43 6.16
C PHE A 194 9.17 13.48 6.90
N GLU A 195 8.07 13.57 6.16
CA GLU A 195 6.73 13.48 6.74
C GLU A 195 6.48 12.12 7.40
N GLU A 196 5.65 12.09 8.45
CA GLU A 196 5.32 10.89 9.23
C GLU A 196 4.84 9.72 8.34
N SER A 197 4.08 10.01 7.29
CA SER A 197 3.63 9.01 6.33
C SER A 197 4.78 8.34 5.57
N THR A 198 5.79 9.12 5.19
CA THR A 198 6.99 8.62 4.51
C THR A 198 7.88 7.84 5.48
N GLN A 199 8.04 8.35 6.72
CA GLN A 199 8.78 7.65 7.77
C GLN A 199 8.15 6.28 8.04
N LYS A 200 6.83 6.22 8.23
CA LYS A 200 6.11 4.96 8.47
C LYS A 200 6.25 3.98 7.30
N MET A 201 6.14 4.47 6.07
CA MET A 201 6.33 3.62 4.90
C MET A 201 7.76 3.07 4.84
N PHE A 202 8.76 3.92 5.11
CA PHE A 202 10.16 3.50 5.15
C PHE A 202 10.41 2.45 6.25
N GLU A 203 9.88 2.66 7.47
CA GLU A 203 9.93 1.67 8.56
C GLU A 203 9.35 0.32 8.12
N ASN A 204 8.22 0.32 7.42
CA ASN A 204 7.58 -0.89 6.93
C ASN A 204 8.45 -1.64 5.90
N TYR A 205 9.07 -0.89 4.96
CA TYR A 205 10.00 -1.48 3.98
C TYR A 205 11.25 -2.05 4.65
N MET A 206 11.81 -1.35 5.64
CA MET A 206 12.95 -1.83 6.42
C MET A 206 12.59 -3.09 7.20
N THR A 207 11.43 -3.11 7.87
CA THR A 207 10.95 -4.29 8.62
C THR A 207 10.84 -5.52 7.71
N LEU A 208 10.19 -5.37 6.56
CA LEU A 208 10.05 -6.45 5.59
C LEU A 208 11.39 -6.90 5.03
N MET A 209 12.27 -5.94 4.71
CA MET A 209 13.60 -6.25 4.20
C MET A 209 14.39 -7.09 5.21
N PHE A 210 14.47 -6.68 6.48
CA PHE A 210 15.21 -7.40 7.50
C PHE A 210 14.62 -8.78 7.78
N ASP A 211 13.30 -8.92 7.92
CA ASP A 211 12.65 -10.22 8.12
C ASP A 211 13.01 -11.20 6.99
N ARG A 212 12.92 -10.74 5.75
CA ARG A 212 13.21 -11.57 4.59
C ARG A 212 14.69 -11.88 4.46
N PHE A 213 15.55 -10.87 4.62
CA PHE A 213 17.00 -11.02 4.52
C PHE A 213 17.54 -11.97 5.59
N LEU A 214 17.15 -11.79 6.86
CA LEU A 214 17.62 -12.63 7.96
C LEU A 214 17.10 -14.07 7.90
N THR A 215 16.00 -14.30 7.20
CA THR A 215 15.47 -15.64 6.94
C THR A 215 15.99 -16.28 5.64
N GLY A 216 16.99 -15.66 5.00
CA GLY A 216 17.67 -16.21 3.82
C GLY A 216 16.97 -15.94 2.47
N HIS A 217 15.95 -15.09 2.46
CA HIS A 217 15.23 -14.69 1.26
C HIS A 217 15.75 -13.34 0.76
N VAL A 218 16.77 -13.37 -0.06
CA VAL A 218 17.51 -12.19 -0.51
C VAL A 218 17.10 -11.80 -1.93
N ILE A 219 16.97 -10.49 -2.19
CA ILE A 219 16.83 -10.00 -3.56
C ILE A 219 18.19 -10.14 -4.25
N THR A 220 18.32 -11.12 -5.13
CA THR A 220 19.58 -11.40 -5.82
C THR A 220 19.76 -10.61 -7.12
N ARG A 221 18.67 -10.04 -7.64
CA ARG A 221 18.68 -9.25 -8.88
C ARG A 221 17.48 -8.30 -8.93
N MET A 222 17.77 -7.09 -9.36
CA MET A 222 16.75 -6.07 -9.71
C MET A 222 16.64 -5.92 -11.24
N PRO A 223 15.48 -5.49 -11.77
CA PRO A 223 15.42 -5.01 -13.15
C PRO A 223 16.41 -3.86 -13.38
N GLU A 224 17.01 -3.80 -14.57
CA GLU A 224 18.11 -2.87 -14.93
C GLU A 224 17.82 -1.42 -14.54
N LYS A 225 16.59 -0.97 -14.78
CA LYS A 225 16.13 0.40 -14.46
C LYS A 225 16.31 0.81 -12.99
N TYR A 226 16.34 -0.15 -12.06
CA TYR A 226 16.46 0.17 -10.62
C TYR A 226 17.88 0.51 -10.21
N TYR A 227 18.89 -0.02 -10.90
CA TYR A 227 20.29 0.29 -10.61
C TYR A 227 20.64 1.76 -10.88
N ASN A 228 19.89 2.45 -11.75
CA ASN A 228 20.03 3.89 -11.96
C ASN A 228 19.72 4.73 -10.70
N LEU A 229 19.08 4.14 -9.70
CA LEU A 229 18.78 4.81 -8.43
C LEU A 229 20.03 5.02 -7.56
N VAL A 230 21.00 4.13 -7.67
CA VAL A 230 22.25 4.16 -6.86
C VAL A 230 23.08 5.41 -7.14
N SER A 231 23.01 5.95 -8.35
CA SER A 231 23.73 7.18 -8.74
C SER A 231 23.08 8.48 -8.27
N ARG A 232 21.92 8.42 -7.62
CA ARG A 232 21.22 9.61 -7.12
C ARG A 232 21.79 10.04 -5.77
N ASN A 233 22.02 11.34 -5.59
CA ASN A 233 22.49 11.89 -4.32
C ASN A 233 21.60 11.51 -3.12
N SER A 234 20.29 11.42 -3.32
CA SER A 234 19.36 11.00 -2.28
C SER A 234 19.49 9.53 -1.85
N PHE A 235 20.16 8.69 -2.65
CA PHE A 235 20.43 7.29 -2.31
C PHE A 235 21.48 7.17 -1.21
N SER A 236 22.46 8.09 -1.13
CA SER A 236 23.53 8.06 -0.13
C SER A 236 23.00 8.02 1.31
N PHE A 237 21.87 8.70 1.55
CA PHE A 237 21.20 8.66 2.86
C PHE A 237 20.81 7.23 3.27
N VAL A 238 20.21 6.45 2.36
CA VAL A 238 19.81 5.06 2.64
C VAL A 238 21.04 4.16 2.74
N ASP A 239 22.04 4.39 1.89
CA ASP A 239 23.29 3.64 1.87
C ASP A 239 24.03 3.80 3.21
N GLU A 240 24.21 5.03 3.68
CA GLU A 240 24.85 5.35 4.97
C GLU A 240 24.08 4.74 6.16
N LEU A 241 22.76 4.91 6.21
CA LEU A 241 21.92 4.37 7.27
C LEU A 241 22.00 2.84 7.35
N ILE A 242 21.93 2.16 6.20
CA ILE A 242 21.99 0.71 6.16
C ILE A 242 23.41 0.22 6.51
N ASP A 243 24.44 0.91 6.06
CA ASP A 243 25.81 0.58 6.41
C ASP A 243 26.08 0.70 7.92
N ASP A 244 25.52 1.70 8.58
CA ASP A 244 25.66 1.85 10.03
C ASP A 244 24.90 0.77 10.81
N ILE A 245 23.70 0.39 10.36
CA ILE A 245 22.98 -0.76 10.91
C ILE A 245 23.75 -2.05 10.65
N SER A 246 24.26 -2.25 9.43
CA SER A 246 25.03 -3.44 9.04
C SER A 246 26.27 -3.67 9.89
N LYS A 247 27.01 -2.60 10.19
CA LYS A 247 28.21 -2.65 11.06
C LYS A 247 27.86 -3.10 12.47
N GLU A 248 26.74 -2.62 13.02
CA GLU A 248 26.31 -2.97 14.37
C GLU A 248 25.86 -4.42 14.51
N PHE A 249 25.18 -4.93 13.50
CA PHE A 249 24.69 -6.33 13.47
C PHE A 249 25.69 -7.31 12.82
N TYR A 250 26.86 -6.84 12.37
CA TYR A 250 27.87 -7.65 11.68
C TYR A 250 27.31 -8.41 10.47
N ILE A 251 26.47 -7.76 9.69
CA ILE A 251 25.87 -8.30 8.46
C ILE A 251 26.29 -7.46 7.26
N GLU A 252 26.32 -8.07 6.08
CA GLU A 252 26.56 -7.37 4.81
C GLU A 252 25.25 -7.37 4.00
N ILE A 253 24.72 -6.18 3.72
CA ILE A 253 23.46 -6.01 3.01
C ILE A 253 23.75 -5.64 1.55
N PRO A 254 23.30 -6.47 0.58
CA PRO A 254 23.50 -6.22 -0.85
C PRO A 254 22.83 -4.92 -1.33
N VAL A 255 23.34 -4.37 -2.42
CA VAL A 255 22.81 -3.12 -3.01
C VAL A 255 21.35 -3.27 -3.45
N GLU A 256 20.93 -4.45 -3.87
CA GLU A 256 19.55 -4.73 -4.24
C GLU A 256 18.58 -4.53 -3.08
N GLU A 257 18.98 -4.91 -1.87
CA GLU A 257 18.22 -4.68 -0.65
C GLU A 257 18.12 -3.19 -0.31
N LYS A 258 19.23 -2.46 -0.45
CA LYS A 258 19.27 -1.00 -0.27
C LYS A 258 18.37 -0.29 -1.28
N ILE A 259 18.37 -0.72 -2.54
CA ILE A 259 17.46 -0.20 -3.57
C ILE A 259 15.99 -0.45 -3.18
N PHE A 260 15.66 -1.64 -2.67
CA PHE A 260 14.30 -1.94 -2.25
C PHE A 260 13.79 -0.96 -1.19
N VAL A 261 14.56 -0.70 -0.14
CA VAL A 261 14.14 0.22 0.93
C VAL A 261 14.22 1.70 0.53
N PHE A 262 14.88 2.03 -0.57
CA PHE A 262 14.88 3.37 -1.13
C PHE A 262 13.58 3.71 -1.88
N LEU A 263 12.82 2.72 -2.32
CA LEU A 263 11.60 2.92 -3.12
C LEU A 263 10.56 3.86 -2.47
N PRO A 264 10.25 3.77 -1.17
CA PRO A 264 9.31 4.70 -0.54
C PRO A 264 9.78 6.17 -0.56
N ILE A 265 11.08 6.40 -0.57
CA ILE A 265 11.64 7.76 -0.62
C ILE A 265 11.49 8.36 -2.02
N ILE A 266 11.87 7.63 -3.06
CA ILE A 266 11.77 8.14 -4.44
C ILE A 266 10.34 8.27 -4.94
N GLY A 267 9.42 7.50 -4.37
CA GLY A 267 8.00 7.51 -4.70
C GLY A 267 7.11 8.20 -3.68
N MET A 268 7.67 8.93 -2.71
CA MET A 268 6.90 9.54 -1.64
C MET A 268 5.85 10.54 -2.13
N ARG A 269 4.91 10.91 -1.27
CA ARG A 269 4.01 12.04 -1.52
C ARG A 269 4.79 13.34 -1.43
N THR A 270 4.38 14.32 -2.23
CA THR A 270 4.96 15.67 -2.12
C THR A 270 4.56 16.26 -0.78
N PRO A 271 5.52 16.63 0.09
CA PRO A 271 5.22 17.24 1.37
C PRO A 271 4.44 18.54 1.24
N ALA A 272 3.64 18.84 2.26
CA ALA A 272 2.89 20.09 2.32
C ALA A 272 3.82 21.31 2.37
N ASP A 273 4.95 21.21 3.07
CA ASP A 273 6.00 22.24 3.14
C ASP A 273 7.18 21.85 2.22
N SER A 274 7.39 22.66 1.16
CA SER A 274 8.48 22.45 0.21
C SER A 274 9.87 22.65 0.81
N LYS A 275 9.99 23.31 1.97
CA LYS A 275 11.27 23.50 2.67
C LYS A 275 11.92 22.18 3.10
N ASN A 276 11.13 21.12 3.20
CA ASN A 276 11.61 19.78 3.56
C ASN A 276 12.12 18.96 2.36
N MET A 277 12.21 19.57 1.18
CA MET A 277 12.56 18.86 -0.08
C MET A 277 14.03 19.02 -0.48
N TYR A 278 14.82 19.83 0.24
CA TYR A 278 16.21 20.14 -0.13
C TYR A 278 17.17 18.94 -0.16
N SER A 279 16.79 17.82 0.45
CA SER A 279 17.57 16.57 0.39
C SER A 279 17.32 15.75 -0.88
N ILE A 280 16.36 16.16 -1.73
CA ILE A 280 15.98 15.41 -2.94
C ILE A 280 16.26 16.27 -4.16
N GLU A 281 17.17 15.81 -4.99
CA GLU A 281 17.54 16.45 -6.22
C GLU A 281 16.39 16.43 -7.24
N LEU A 282 16.02 17.62 -7.74
CA LEU A 282 15.00 17.76 -8.77
C LEU A 282 15.59 17.42 -10.13
N ASP A 283 14.96 16.52 -10.87
CA ASP A 283 15.33 16.22 -12.23
C ASP A 283 14.93 17.40 -13.15
N GLU A 284 15.92 18.10 -13.70
CA GLU A 284 15.73 19.26 -14.57
C GLU A 284 14.89 18.94 -15.83
N LYS A 285 14.83 17.68 -16.25
CA LYS A 285 13.96 17.22 -17.34
C LYS A 285 12.46 17.41 -17.04
N ILE A 286 12.09 17.56 -15.78
CA ILE A 286 10.69 17.80 -15.36
C ILE A 286 10.21 19.20 -15.78
N ARG A 287 11.10 20.20 -15.85
CA ARG A 287 10.72 21.58 -16.17
C ARG A 287 10.09 21.73 -17.57
N PRO A 288 10.68 21.22 -18.65
CA PRO A 288 10.05 21.25 -19.98
C PRO A 288 8.71 20.49 -20.02
N LEU A 289 8.64 19.34 -19.33
CA LEU A 289 7.41 18.56 -19.24
C LEU A 289 6.30 19.34 -18.54
N LEU A 290 6.61 20.03 -17.44
CA LEU A 290 5.64 20.88 -16.74
C LEU A 290 5.15 22.00 -17.65
N GLN A 291 6.04 22.67 -18.40
CA GLN A 291 5.67 23.73 -19.35
C GLN A 291 4.70 23.20 -20.42
N LYS A 292 4.96 22.03 -20.96
CA LYS A 292 4.08 21.37 -21.94
C LYS A 292 2.71 21.03 -21.34
N ILE A 293 2.68 20.52 -20.09
CA ILE A 293 1.41 20.25 -19.38
C ILE A 293 0.59 21.52 -19.22
N VAL A 294 1.20 22.59 -18.73
CA VAL A 294 0.52 23.89 -18.50
C VAL A 294 -0.01 24.45 -19.80
N GLU A 295 0.77 24.40 -20.88
CA GLU A 295 0.36 24.89 -22.18
C GLU A 295 -0.81 24.07 -22.74
N GLN A 296 -0.79 22.74 -22.62
CA GLN A 296 -1.89 21.89 -23.06
C GLN A 296 -3.18 22.16 -22.28
N ILE A 297 -3.08 22.37 -20.96
CA ILE A 297 -4.22 22.74 -20.12
C ILE A 297 -4.80 24.09 -20.54
N ARG A 298 -3.94 25.09 -20.80
CA ARG A 298 -4.38 26.41 -21.28
C ARG A 298 -5.17 26.31 -22.58
N GLN A 299 -4.64 25.53 -23.54
CA GLN A 299 -5.26 25.36 -24.85
C GLN A 299 -6.60 24.64 -24.78
N GLU A 300 -6.71 23.56 -24.03
CA GLU A 300 -7.92 22.74 -23.98
C GLU A 300 -9.03 23.33 -23.12
N LEU A 301 -8.67 23.98 -22.02
CA LEU A 301 -9.66 24.52 -21.08
C LEU A 301 -9.89 26.04 -21.26
N ASN A 302 -9.11 26.68 -22.11
CA ASN A 302 -9.14 28.13 -22.33
C ASN A 302 -9.04 28.94 -21.03
N ILE A 303 -8.12 28.52 -20.12
CA ILE A 303 -7.88 29.15 -18.82
C ILE A 303 -6.45 29.67 -18.73
N SER A 304 -6.25 30.75 -17.96
CA SER A 304 -4.91 31.21 -17.60
C SER A 304 -4.51 30.62 -16.25
N ILE A 305 -3.34 29.98 -16.21
CA ILE A 305 -2.78 29.42 -14.99
C ILE A 305 -1.56 30.25 -14.61
N ASP A 306 -1.59 30.88 -13.44
CA ASP A 306 -0.39 31.43 -12.84
C ASP A 306 0.42 30.32 -12.16
N THR A 307 1.62 30.10 -12.65
CA THR A 307 2.49 29.01 -12.17
C THR A 307 3.58 29.51 -11.23
N HIS A 308 3.73 30.83 -11.00
CA HIS A 308 4.87 31.39 -10.29
C HIS A 308 5.02 30.88 -8.85
N GLU A 309 3.92 30.75 -8.13
CA GLU A 309 3.95 30.33 -6.72
C GLU A 309 4.05 28.80 -6.51
N PHE A 310 3.73 28.00 -7.54
CA PHE A 310 3.57 26.55 -7.40
C PHE A 310 4.56 25.74 -8.21
N THR A 311 5.40 26.39 -9.04
CA THR A 311 6.22 25.69 -10.07
C THR A 311 7.09 24.61 -9.43
N GLU A 312 7.87 24.94 -8.43
CA GLU A 312 8.81 24.00 -7.81
C GLU A 312 8.09 22.83 -7.13
N LYS A 313 7.07 23.13 -6.30
CA LYS A 313 6.28 22.10 -5.62
C LYS A 313 5.58 21.17 -6.61
N PHE A 314 5.10 21.71 -7.72
CA PHE A 314 4.44 20.91 -8.75
C PHE A 314 5.44 20.06 -9.55
N MET A 315 6.67 20.55 -9.77
CA MET A 315 7.74 19.76 -10.35
C MET A 315 8.10 18.54 -9.50
N TYR A 316 8.23 18.70 -8.16
CA TYR A 316 8.41 17.56 -7.26
C TYR A 316 7.24 16.59 -7.31
N HIS A 317 6.00 17.11 -7.35
CA HIS A 317 4.81 16.26 -7.47
C HIS A 317 4.84 15.39 -8.72
N ILE A 318 5.16 15.98 -9.88
CA ILE A 318 5.30 15.25 -11.14
C ILE A 318 6.45 14.25 -11.06
N MET A 319 7.60 14.65 -10.52
CA MET A 319 8.77 13.78 -10.37
C MET A 319 8.44 12.54 -9.53
N PHE A 320 7.84 12.71 -8.35
CA PHE A 320 7.44 11.57 -7.52
C PHE A 320 6.39 10.69 -8.18
N MET A 321 5.43 11.29 -8.88
CA MET A 321 4.44 10.53 -9.64
C MET A 321 5.10 9.70 -10.75
N ILE A 322 6.03 10.28 -11.53
CA ILE A 322 6.78 9.56 -12.55
C ILE A 322 7.62 8.44 -11.93
N ASN A 323 8.28 8.70 -10.81
CA ASN A 323 9.05 7.68 -10.10
C ASN A 323 8.15 6.52 -9.65
N ARG A 324 6.95 6.81 -9.09
CA ARG A 324 5.98 5.76 -8.73
C ARG A 324 5.62 4.89 -9.92
N LEU A 325 5.33 5.49 -11.05
CA LEU A 325 5.00 4.75 -12.28
C LEU A 325 6.21 3.94 -12.78
N ARG A 326 7.38 4.55 -12.84
CA ARG A 326 8.61 3.93 -13.36
C ARG A 326 9.08 2.75 -12.51
N TYR A 327 9.02 2.89 -11.19
CA TYR A 327 9.52 1.90 -10.24
C TYR A 327 8.41 1.06 -9.61
N ASN A 328 7.17 1.27 -10.07
CA ASN A 328 6.01 0.55 -9.59
C ASN A 328 5.86 0.63 -8.05
N VAL A 329 5.95 1.85 -7.51
CA VAL A 329 5.74 2.15 -6.10
C VAL A 329 4.29 2.53 -5.89
N HIS A 330 3.56 1.74 -5.11
CA HIS A 330 2.16 2.00 -4.84
C HIS A 330 2.00 2.87 -3.59
N ILE A 331 1.13 3.88 -3.68
CA ILE A 331 0.69 4.70 -2.55
C ILE A 331 -0.83 4.77 -2.56
N ASP A 332 -1.45 4.40 -1.44
CA ASP A 332 -2.89 4.53 -1.29
C ASP A 332 -3.34 5.99 -1.42
N ASN A 333 -4.33 6.23 -2.27
CA ASN A 333 -4.98 7.53 -2.36
C ASN A 333 -6.42 7.44 -1.81
N PRO A 334 -6.64 7.76 -0.54
CA PRO A 334 -7.96 7.64 0.09
C PRO A 334 -9.01 8.62 -0.49
N MET A 335 -8.57 9.64 -1.24
CA MET A 335 -9.47 10.69 -1.76
C MET A 335 -9.85 10.49 -3.24
N PHE A 336 -9.38 9.43 -3.89
CA PHE A 336 -9.54 9.26 -5.34
C PHE A 336 -11.00 9.26 -5.81
N GLU A 337 -11.90 8.63 -5.06
CA GLU A 337 -13.31 8.49 -5.43
C GLU A 337 -14.10 9.80 -5.32
N ASP A 338 -13.70 10.72 -4.45
CA ASP A 338 -14.39 11.98 -4.16
C ASP A 338 -13.90 13.18 -5.00
N ILE A 339 -12.65 13.13 -5.49
CA ILE A 339 -12.02 14.28 -6.18
C ILE A 339 -12.76 14.66 -7.45
N HIS A 340 -13.21 13.68 -8.23
CA HIS A 340 -13.94 13.92 -9.48
C HIS A 340 -15.21 14.78 -9.27
N TYR A 341 -15.93 14.54 -8.18
CA TYR A 341 -17.16 15.28 -7.88
C TYR A 341 -16.89 16.61 -7.17
N LYS A 342 -15.94 16.64 -6.25
CA LYS A 342 -15.63 17.84 -5.46
C LYS A 342 -14.84 18.89 -6.23
N TYR A 343 -13.97 18.44 -7.13
CA TYR A 343 -13.04 19.30 -7.86
C TYR A 343 -13.00 18.94 -9.36
N PRO A 344 -14.11 19.06 -10.10
CA PRO A 344 -14.19 18.58 -11.49
C PRO A 344 -13.19 19.27 -12.43
N LEU A 345 -12.89 20.56 -12.22
CA LEU A 345 -11.89 21.28 -13.01
C LEU A 345 -10.47 20.74 -12.73
N ALA A 346 -10.11 20.58 -11.46
CA ALA A 346 -8.79 20.03 -11.11
C ALA A 346 -8.64 18.58 -11.62
N PHE A 347 -9.70 17.79 -11.57
CA PHE A 347 -9.70 16.44 -12.13
C PHE A 347 -9.47 16.46 -13.64
N LYS A 348 -10.13 17.37 -14.37
CA LYS A 348 -9.92 17.52 -15.80
C LYS A 348 -8.50 17.96 -16.15
N MET A 349 -7.94 18.89 -15.38
CA MET A 349 -6.53 19.29 -15.53
C MET A 349 -5.58 18.10 -15.30
N ALA A 350 -5.87 17.26 -14.29
CA ALA A 350 -5.09 16.06 -14.01
C ALA A 350 -5.18 15.01 -15.14
N GLU A 351 -6.33 14.84 -15.78
CA GLU A 351 -6.49 13.97 -16.97
C GLU A 351 -5.61 14.45 -18.13
N ILE A 352 -5.59 15.77 -18.38
CA ILE A 352 -4.74 16.36 -19.43
C ILE A 352 -3.26 16.15 -19.09
N ALA A 353 -2.86 16.43 -17.85
CA ALA A 353 -1.50 16.22 -17.38
C ALA A 353 -1.05 14.75 -17.54
N ALA A 354 -1.91 13.80 -17.12
CA ALA A 354 -1.63 12.37 -17.23
C ALA A 354 -1.42 11.93 -18.70
N ARG A 355 -2.24 12.46 -19.63
CA ARG A 355 -2.08 12.20 -21.06
C ARG A 355 -0.77 12.74 -21.60
N VAL A 356 -0.42 14.00 -21.30
CA VAL A 356 0.84 14.61 -21.73
C VAL A 356 2.04 13.82 -21.18
N ILE A 357 2.01 13.42 -19.92
CA ILE A 357 3.07 12.61 -19.30
C ILE A 357 3.21 11.26 -20.03
N LYS A 358 2.08 10.62 -20.34
CA LYS A 358 2.08 9.33 -21.05
C LYS A 358 2.64 9.44 -22.46
N GLU A 359 2.41 10.56 -23.15
CA GLU A 359 2.87 10.80 -24.53
C GLU A 359 4.33 11.26 -24.60
N ASP A 360 4.78 12.07 -23.65
CA ASP A 360 6.10 12.74 -23.69
C ASP A 360 7.18 12.00 -22.90
N ALA A 361 6.76 11.35 -21.86
CA ALA A 361 7.74 10.62 -21.11
C ALA A 361 8.06 9.35 -21.90
N GLU A 362 9.34 9.13 -22.18
CA GLU A 362 9.92 7.80 -22.28
C GLU A 362 9.62 6.98 -20.99
N VAL A 363 8.65 7.42 -20.22
CA VAL A 363 7.97 6.71 -19.15
C VAL A 363 7.03 5.76 -19.85
N VAL A 364 7.61 4.69 -20.36
CA VAL A 364 6.83 3.51 -20.72
C VAL A 364 6.12 3.08 -19.43
N VAL A 365 4.86 3.49 -19.35
CA VAL A 365 3.92 2.87 -18.45
C VAL A 365 3.66 1.49 -19.04
N THR A 366 4.55 0.56 -18.74
CA THR A 366 4.33 -0.87 -18.98
C THR A 366 3.41 -1.42 -17.93
#